data_57b6d4a52513efc814d3e93536346e6b
#
_entry.id   57b6d4a52513efc814d3e93536346e6b
#
_cell.length_a   1.000
_cell.length_b   1.000
_cell.length_c   1.000
_cell.angle_alpha   90.00
_cell.angle_beta   90.00
_cell.angle_gamma   90.00
#
_symmetry.space_group_name_H-M   'P 1'
#
loop_
_entity.id
_entity.type
_entity.pdbx_description
1 polymer ?
#
loop_
_entity_poly.entity_id
_entity_poly.type
_entity_poly.pdbx_seq_one_letter_code
_entity_poly.pdbx_strand_id
1 'polypeptide(L)'
;HAVAGGVSDTQDGPFLIQDNFLEATGEEVMFGGGAATLTPSDIEILNNHFWKPWQWMPGNTPFVGGPNGNPFIVKNHLELKNAVRVLVEANLMDNNWGGFSQTGYGILLTPKNQHTQSGADVCPLCQVTDVTIRYTYVSHAGGGIQMVTDLSGNGKDGAPALAGTRFSIHDVVLDDLNKKYVGGGTAFMIMNAWPKNPLNTITVNHVTAFPDPSSHMIIMGNLSQNAPMYGLVFTNNLTVTGQYPVWNAEGSTSCAFEDVPITSITKCFTSYTFGNNGLITPPPAFPPSKWPSNNMFPQTINDVGFTNYNNGNGGNYELLSSSPYKNKGTDGKDLGADIVGLNQALANVE
;
A
#
# COMPACT_ATOMS: atom_id res chain seq x y z
N HIS A 1 -0.34 12.11 15.94
CA HIS A 1 -0.92 10.78 15.86
C HIS A 1 -2.18 10.72 16.71
N ALA A 2 -3.18 9.93 16.31
CA ALA A 2 -4.29 9.60 17.18
C ALA A 2 -3.88 8.47 18.16
N VAL A 3 -3.21 7.43 17.63
CA VAL A 3 -2.65 6.32 18.41
C VAL A 3 -1.19 6.09 17.98
N ALA A 4 -0.29 5.91 18.95
CA ALA A 4 1.10 5.57 18.68
C ALA A 4 1.65 4.59 19.71
N GLY A 5 2.51 3.65 19.26
CA GLY A 5 3.18 2.64 20.07
C GLY A 5 4.51 2.19 19.48
N GLY A 6 5.12 1.15 20.04
CA GLY A 6 6.33 0.52 19.50
C GLY A 6 7.62 1.32 19.70
N VAL A 7 7.65 2.21 20.66
CA VAL A 7 8.82 3.03 21.04
C VAL A 7 9.03 2.89 22.54
N SER A 8 9.58 1.78 22.99
CA SER A 8 9.68 1.49 24.41
C SER A 8 10.72 0.41 24.70
N ASP A 9 11.20 0.40 25.92
CA ASP A 9 12.01 -0.66 26.52
C ASP A 9 11.15 -1.65 27.33
N THR A 10 9.84 -1.49 27.30
CA THR A 10 8.86 -2.37 27.95
C THR A 10 8.14 -3.21 26.91
N GLN A 11 7.60 -4.35 27.32
CA GLN A 11 6.82 -5.21 26.46
C GLN A 11 5.56 -4.45 26.00
N ASP A 12 5.38 -4.35 24.68
CA ASP A 12 4.25 -3.71 24.05
C ASP A 12 3.33 -4.77 23.42
N GLY A 13 2.08 -4.76 23.84
CA GLY A 13 1.01 -5.64 23.32
C GLY A 13 0.44 -6.60 24.34
N PRO A 14 -0.65 -7.29 24.02
CA PRO A 14 -1.44 -7.09 22.78
C PRO A 14 -2.13 -5.71 22.73
N PHE A 15 -2.43 -5.25 21.50
CA PHE A 15 -3.19 -4.01 21.28
C PHE A 15 -4.49 -4.31 20.53
N LEU A 16 -5.58 -3.68 20.95
CA LEU A 16 -6.83 -3.63 20.23
C LEU A 16 -7.24 -2.17 20.02
N ILE A 17 -7.29 -1.77 18.73
CA ILE A 17 -7.77 -0.45 18.28
C ILE A 17 -9.01 -0.73 17.45
N GLN A 18 -10.20 -0.55 18.06
CA GLN A 18 -11.45 -0.99 17.45
C GLN A 18 -12.56 0.05 17.63
N ASP A 19 -13.42 0.16 16.61
CA ASP A 19 -14.64 0.98 16.61
C ASP A 19 -14.36 2.46 16.93
N ASN A 20 -13.31 3.03 16.33
CA ASN A 20 -12.96 4.44 16.54
C ASN A 20 -13.13 5.26 15.27
N PHE A 21 -13.47 6.53 15.44
CA PHE A 21 -13.24 7.58 14.45
C PHE A 21 -11.89 8.25 14.76
N LEU A 22 -10.92 8.10 13.85
CA LEU A 22 -9.54 8.53 14.05
C LEU A 22 -9.22 9.71 13.13
N GLU A 23 -8.95 10.86 13.70
CA GLU A 23 -8.59 12.08 12.96
C GLU A 23 -7.24 12.61 13.47
N ALA A 24 -6.26 12.70 12.58
CA ALA A 24 -4.96 13.30 12.87
C ALA A 24 -4.30 13.85 11.60
N THR A 25 -3.51 14.90 11.73
CA THR A 25 -2.75 15.45 10.59
C THR A 25 -1.57 14.54 10.21
N GLY A 26 -0.86 14.00 11.19
CA GLY A 26 0.18 13.00 10.99
C GLY A 26 -0.41 11.64 10.62
N GLU A 27 0.18 10.58 11.11
CA GLU A 27 -0.41 9.24 11.04
C GLU A 27 -1.58 9.14 12.06
N GLU A 28 -2.69 8.55 11.69
CA GLU A 28 -3.73 8.22 12.67
C GLU A 28 -3.25 7.11 13.58
N VAL A 29 -2.66 6.05 13.01
CA VAL A 29 -2.08 4.96 13.80
C VAL A 29 -0.63 4.74 13.37
N MET A 30 0.28 4.69 14.34
CA MET A 30 1.70 4.48 14.10
C MET A 30 2.32 3.54 15.14
N PHE A 31 3.12 2.56 14.68
CA PHE A 31 3.96 1.74 15.54
C PHE A 31 5.43 1.83 15.13
N GLY A 32 6.29 2.20 16.09
CA GLY A 32 7.71 2.46 15.87
C GLY A 32 8.02 3.93 15.62
N GLY A 33 9.19 4.20 15.05
CA GLY A 33 9.64 5.57 14.75
C GLY A 33 10.47 6.22 15.84
N GLY A 34 10.88 5.48 16.86
CA GLY A 34 11.76 5.94 17.94
C GLY A 34 12.63 4.83 18.49
N ALA A 35 13.27 5.08 19.63
CA ALA A 35 14.07 4.07 20.31
C ALA A 35 13.20 2.91 20.81
N ALA A 36 13.66 1.69 20.59
CA ALA A 36 13.00 0.49 21.09
C ALA A 36 14.01 -0.64 21.27
N THR A 37 13.82 -1.42 22.33
CA THR A 37 14.54 -2.67 22.60
C THR A 37 13.67 -3.89 22.45
N LEU A 38 12.36 -3.69 22.21
CA LEU A 38 11.35 -4.71 21.97
C LEU A 38 10.51 -4.37 20.74
N THR A 39 9.94 -5.38 20.12
CA THR A 39 8.98 -5.22 19.01
C THR A 39 7.57 -5.47 19.52
N PRO A 40 6.66 -4.51 19.39
CA PRO A 40 5.26 -4.71 19.72
C PRO A 40 4.63 -5.81 18.86
N SER A 41 3.72 -6.55 19.46
CA SER A 41 3.09 -7.70 18.79
C SER A 41 1.63 -7.86 19.16
N ASP A 42 0.93 -8.68 18.36
CA ASP A 42 -0.47 -9.00 18.57
C ASP A 42 -1.33 -7.72 18.53
N ILE A 43 -1.24 -7.02 17.40
CA ILE A 43 -1.90 -5.73 17.18
C ILE A 43 -3.12 -5.95 16.27
N GLU A 44 -4.29 -5.63 16.77
CA GLU A 44 -5.54 -5.68 16.02
C GLU A 44 -6.08 -4.26 15.81
N ILE A 45 -6.31 -3.88 14.54
CA ILE A 45 -6.84 -2.59 14.10
C ILE A 45 -8.12 -2.89 13.33
N LEU A 46 -9.27 -2.79 14.00
CA LEU A 46 -10.54 -3.34 13.53
C LEU A 46 -11.64 -2.28 13.50
N ASN A 47 -12.40 -2.23 12.41
CA ASN A 47 -13.61 -1.43 12.31
C ASN A 47 -13.41 0.06 12.63
N ASN A 48 -12.28 0.65 12.24
CA ASN A 48 -12.04 2.07 12.48
C ASN A 48 -12.28 2.89 11.20
N HIS A 49 -12.71 4.11 11.37
CA HIS A 49 -12.73 5.12 10.33
C HIS A 49 -11.53 6.06 10.53
N PHE A 50 -10.60 6.03 9.60
CA PHE A 50 -9.46 6.93 9.51
C PHE A 50 -9.84 8.09 8.58
N TRP A 51 -9.71 9.31 9.07
CA TRP A 51 -10.23 10.46 8.37
C TRP A 51 -9.31 11.67 8.44
N LYS A 52 -9.09 12.33 7.28
CA LYS A 52 -8.46 13.65 7.23
C LYS A 52 -9.40 14.65 6.57
N PRO A 53 -9.81 15.72 7.29
CA PRO A 53 -10.71 16.74 6.73
C PRO A 53 -10.15 17.41 5.48
N TRP A 54 -10.94 17.49 4.43
CA TRP A 54 -10.53 18.19 3.20
C TRP A 54 -10.14 19.65 3.40
N GLN A 55 -10.66 20.30 4.44
CA GLN A 55 -10.28 21.65 4.78
C GLN A 55 -8.80 21.81 5.17
N TRP A 56 -8.11 20.73 5.51
CA TRP A 56 -6.68 20.76 5.81
C TRP A 56 -5.80 20.66 4.55
N MET A 57 -6.37 20.28 3.43
CA MET A 57 -5.64 20.18 2.17
C MET A 57 -5.49 21.56 1.53
N PRO A 58 -4.27 22.05 1.27
CA PRO A 58 -4.05 23.32 0.60
C PRO A 58 -4.76 23.38 -0.75
N GLY A 59 -5.43 24.51 -1.01
CA GLY A 59 -6.21 24.71 -2.26
C GLY A 59 -7.70 24.39 -2.12
N ASN A 60 -8.14 23.73 -1.07
CA ASN A 60 -9.56 23.55 -0.79
C ASN A 60 -10.17 24.78 -0.09
N THR A 61 -11.49 24.93 -0.22
CA THR A 61 -12.21 26.06 0.37
C THR A 61 -13.38 25.54 1.22
N PRO A 62 -13.51 25.95 2.51
CA PRO A 62 -12.54 26.80 3.23
C PRO A 62 -11.26 26.01 3.59
N PHE A 63 -10.10 26.64 3.49
CA PHE A 63 -8.85 26.06 3.96
C PHE A 63 -8.66 26.37 5.45
N VAL A 64 -8.32 25.33 6.22
CA VAL A 64 -7.99 25.43 7.64
C VAL A 64 -6.55 24.94 7.84
N GLY A 65 -5.67 25.87 8.19
CA GLY A 65 -4.27 25.60 8.48
C GLY A 65 -3.94 25.70 9.96
N GLY A 66 -2.71 25.37 10.28
CA GLY A 66 -2.12 25.57 11.62
C GLY A 66 -1.82 27.03 11.92
N PRO A 67 -0.96 27.28 12.91
CA PRO A 67 -0.58 28.65 13.27
C PRO A 67 -0.11 29.47 12.09
N ASN A 68 -0.58 30.70 11.98
CA ASN A 68 -0.32 31.62 10.86
C ASN A 68 -0.85 31.14 9.49
N GLY A 69 -1.80 30.23 9.45
CA GLY A 69 -2.37 29.68 8.23
C GLY A 69 -1.45 28.74 7.45
N ASN A 70 -0.37 28.29 8.05
CA ASN A 70 0.52 27.32 7.40
C ASN A 70 -0.17 25.96 7.21
N PRO A 71 0.06 25.26 6.09
CA PRO A 71 -0.45 23.91 5.91
C PRO A 71 0.01 22.97 7.03
N PHE A 72 -0.87 22.06 7.42
CA PHE A 72 -0.47 20.95 8.28
C PHE A 72 0.48 20.00 7.54
N ILE A 73 1.39 19.39 8.28
CA ILE A 73 2.15 18.24 7.78
C ILE A 73 1.21 17.04 7.84
N VAL A 74 0.78 16.57 6.67
CA VAL A 74 -0.08 15.40 6.53
C VAL A 74 0.77 14.20 6.19
N LYS A 75 0.49 13.07 6.84
CA LYS A 75 1.16 11.80 6.64
C LYS A 75 0.13 10.69 6.35
N ASN A 76 0.57 9.46 6.48
CA ASN A 76 -0.20 8.25 6.18
C ASN A 76 -1.33 8.01 7.17
N HIS A 77 -2.31 7.20 6.83
CA HIS A 77 -3.31 6.72 7.80
C HIS A 77 -2.68 5.74 8.79
N LEU A 78 -2.00 4.73 8.27
CA LEU A 78 -1.33 3.71 9.06
C LEU A 78 0.15 3.62 8.67
N GLU A 79 1.04 3.68 9.66
CA GLU A 79 2.47 3.44 9.47
C GLU A 79 3.03 2.45 10.48
N LEU A 80 3.60 1.35 9.98
CA LEU A 80 4.29 0.35 10.78
C LEU A 80 5.79 0.42 10.49
N LYS A 81 6.58 0.80 11.50
CA LYS A 81 8.06 0.79 11.47
C LYS A 81 8.66 -0.26 12.39
N ASN A 82 7.89 -0.72 13.37
CA ASN A 82 8.26 -1.78 14.31
C ASN A 82 6.99 -2.45 14.81
N ALA A 83 6.64 -3.62 14.26
CA ALA A 83 5.43 -4.36 14.60
C ALA A 83 5.48 -5.80 14.10
N VAL A 84 4.90 -6.74 14.84
CA VAL A 84 4.82 -8.16 14.49
C VAL A 84 3.43 -8.71 14.81
N ARG A 85 2.88 -9.57 13.96
CA ARG A 85 1.54 -10.16 14.06
C ARG A 85 0.46 -9.09 14.15
N VAL A 86 0.24 -8.42 13.03
CA VAL A 86 -0.71 -7.31 12.91
C VAL A 86 -1.89 -7.74 12.04
N LEU A 87 -3.09 -7.52 12.53
CA LEU A 87 -4.33 -7.64 11.76
C LEU A 87 -4.94 -6.26 11.56
N VAL A 88 -5.16 -5.90 10.29
CA VAL A 88 -5.88 -4.69 9.87
C VAL A 88 -7.11 -5.16 9.11
N GLU A 89 -8.28 -5.02 9.71
CA GLU A 89 -9.51 -5.57 9.15
C GLU A 89 -10.69 -4.62 9.30
N ALA A 90 -11.51 -4.57 8.26
CA ALA A 90 -12.75 -3.82 8.26
C ALA A 90 -12.55 -2.32 8.59
N ASN A 91 -11.50 -1.70 8.04
CA ASN A 91 -11.27 -0.28 8.24
C ASN A 91 -11.65 0.53 6.99
N LEU A 92 -12.20 1.71 7.22
CA LEU A 92 -12.41 2.74 6.22
C LEU A 92 -11.31 3.80 6.39
N MET A 93 -10.57 4.10 5.32
CA MET A 93 -9.45 5.05 5.33
C MET A 93 -9.66 6.09 4.24
N ASP A 94 -10.08 7.29 4.62
CA ASP A 94 -10.48 8.34 3.70
C ASP A 94 -9.58 9.57 3.75
N ASN A 95 -9.23 10.06 2.56
CA ASN A 95 -8.59 11.35 2.35
C ASN A 95 -7.15 11.41 2.85
N ASN A 96 -6.22 11.06 1.98
CA ASN A 96 -4.80 11.22 2.26
C ASN A 96 -4.06 11.88 1.08
N TRP A 97 -3.19 12.83 1.37
CA TRP A 97 -2.46 13.55 0.32
C TRP A 97 -0.99 13.72 0.64
N GLY A 98 -0.21 13.92 -0.41
CA GLY A 98 1.20 14.23 -0.32
C GLY A 98 1.45 15.71 -0.03
N GLY A 99 2.67 16.00 0.28
CA GLY A 99 3.15 17.34 0.56
C GLY A 99 4.23 17.31 1.61
N PHE A 100 5.00 18.39 1.69
CA PHE A 100 6.15 18.46 2.56
C PHE A 100 7.13 17.30 2.30
N SER A 101 7.20 16.30 3.15
CA SER A 101 8.09 15.13 2.99
C SER A 101 7.35 13.83 2.68
N GLN A 102 6.06 13.91 2.34
CA GLN A 102 5.21 12.74 2.15
C GLN A 102 4.67 12.66 0.72
N THR A 103 4.35 11.44 0.29
CA THR A 103 3.89 11.15 -1.06
C THR A 103 2.42 10.72 -1.14
N GLY A 104 1.70 10.75 -0.01
CA GLY A 104 0.25 10.53 0.03
C GLY A 104 -0.20 9.06 0.04
N TYR A 105 0.69 8.10 0.30
CA TYR A 105 0.30 6.70 0.47
C TYR A 105 -0.50 6.51 1.75
N GLY A 106 -1.59 5.73 1.68
CA GLY A 106 -2.47 5.50 2.81
C GLY A 106 -1.84 4.62 3.88
N ILE A 107 -1.17 3.53 3.47
CA ILE A 107 -0.60 2.53 4.38
C ILE A 107 0.89 2.33 4.09
N LEU A 108 1.72 2.39 5.13
CA LEU A 108 3.15 2.14 5.06
C LEU A 108 3.56 0.96 5.95
N LEU A 109 4.15 -0.06 5.34
CA LEU A 109 4.77 -1.22 6.00
C LEU A 109 6.27 -1.12 5.78
N THR A 110 6.95 -0.36 6.67
CA THR A 110 8.31 0.13 6.40
C THR A 110 9.18 0.06 7.64
N PRO A 111 9.77 -1.13 7.95
CA PRO A 111 10.68 -1.25 9.09
C PRO A 111 11.74 -0.15 9.05
N LYS A 112 11.98 0.47 10.18
CA LYS A 112 12.96 1.56 10.26
C LYS A 112 13.71 1.62 11.58
N ASN A 113 15.03 1.46 11.50
CA ASN A 113 15.94 1.76 12.59
C ASN A 113 16.39 3.23 12.46
N GLN A 114 15.73 4.11 13.18
CA GLN A 114 16.10 5.52 13.19
C GLN A 114 17.38 5.76 13.98
N HIS A 115 18.05 6.86 13.73
CA HIS A 115 19.18 7.29 14.51
C HIS A 115 18.88 8.57 15.29
N THR A 116 19.59 8.79 16.37
CA THR A 116 19.57 10.06 17.10
C THR A 116 20.28 11.15 16.30
N GLN A 117 20.14 12.41 16.71
CA GLN A 117 20.90 13.52 16.12
C GLN A 117 22.42 13.30 16.18
N SER A 118 22.92 12.50 17.13
CA SER A 118 24.31 12.11 17.23
C SER A 118 24.70 10.92 16.36
N GLY A 119 23.77 10.34 15.61
CA GLY A 119 24.00 9.21 14.72
C GLY A 119 23.97 7.83 15.40
N ALA A 120 23.53 7.73 16.65
CA ALA A 120 23.39 6.44 17.32
C ALA A 120 22.10 5.72 16.90
N ASP A 121 22.23 4.44 16.58
CA ASP A 121 21.08 3.58 16.27
C ASP A 121 20.16 3.41 17.49
N VAL A 122 18.87 3.49 17.24
CA VAL A 122 17.88 3.45 18.32
C VAL A 122 16.96 2.24 18.28
N CYS A 123 16.91 1.51 17.17
CA CYS A 123 16.09 0.31 17.04
C CYS A 123 16.66 -0.68 16.00
N PRO A 124 17.81 -1.31 16.26
CA PRO A 124 18.40 -2.30 15.34
C PRO A 124 17.53 -3.56 15.15
N LEU A 125 16.58 -3.79 16.05
CA LEU A 125 15.64 -4.91 16.00
C LEU A 125 14.31 -4.56 15.30
N CYS A 126 14.13 -3.30 14.88
CA CYS A 126 12.90 -2.89 14.22
C CYS A 126 12.61 -3.77 13.01
N GLN A 127 11.39 -4.28 12.94
CA GLN A 127 10.88 -5.15 11.90
C GLN A 127 9.39 -4.92 11.70
N VAL A 128 8.91 -5.29 10.52
CA VAL A 128 7.46 -5.35 10.24
C VAL A 128 7.20 -6.70 9.61
N THR A 129 6.55 -7.59 10.34
CA THR A 129 6.35 -8.97 9.89
C THR A 129 4.98 -9.50 10.29
N ASP A 130 4.50 -10.49 9.53
CA ASP A 130 3.22 -11.14 9.81
C ASP A 130 2.06 -10.14 9.86
N VAL A 131 1.91 -9.37 8.78
CA VAL A 131 0.85 -8.36 8.65
C VAL A 131 -0.22 -8.87 7.70
N THR A 132 -1.47 -8.90 8.16
CA THR A 132 -2.64 -9.17 7.32
C THR A 132 -3.49 -7.92 7.22
N ILE A 133 -3.81 -7.51 5.98
CA ILE A 133 -4.74 -6.41 5.67
C ILE A 133 -5.88 -6.99 4.85
N ARG A 134 -7.11 -6.90 5.35
CA ARG A 134 -8.28 -7.43 4.66
C ARG A 134 -9.55 -6.63 4.95
N TYR A 135 -10.53 -6.75 4.06
CA TYR A 135 -11.81 -6.06 4.16
C TYR A 135 -11.67 -4.56 4.50
N THR A 136 -10.62 -3.96 3.97
CA THR A 136 -10.27 -2.56 4.21
C THR A 136 -10.48 -1.74 2.93
N TYR A 137 -11.06 -0.57 3.07
CA TYR A 137 -11.32 0.35 1.97
C TYR A 137 -10.47 1.61 2.14
N VAL A 138 -9.65 1.92 1.15
CA VAL A 138 -8.84 3.14 1.11
C VAL A 138 -9.30 4.00 -0.04
N SER A 139 -9.64 5.26 0.20
CA SER A 139 -10.10 6.16 -0.83
C SER A 139 -9.46 7.55 -0.78
N HIS A 140 -9.51 8.24 -1.93
CA HIS A 140 -9.05 9.64 -2.07
C HIS A 140 -7.62 9.83 -1.56
N ALA A 141 -6.70 8.98 -2.02
CA ALA A 141 -5.31 9.01 -1.57
C ALA A 141 -4.33 9.24 -2.73
N GLY A 142 -3.16 9.74 -2.41
CA GLY A 142 -2.07 9.86 -3.37
C GLY A 142 -1.48 8.54 -3.82
N GLY A 143 -1.63 7.48 -3.03
CA GLY A 143 -1.22 6.12 -3.34
C GLY A 143 -1.79 5.12 -2.34
N GLY A 144 -1.69 3.84 -2.66
CA GLY A 144 -2.26 2.77 -1.83
C GLY A 144 -1.32 2.33 -0.72
N ILE A 145 -0.58 1.25 -0.94
CA ILE A 145 0.25 0.59 0.07
C ILE A 145 1.72 0.66 -0.30
N GLN A 146 2.55 1.14 0.61
CA GLN A 146 4.00 1.12 0.47
C GLN A 146 4.61 0.02 1.35
N MET A 147 5.37 -0.88 0.73
CA MET A 147 6.15 -1.91 1.40
C MET A 147 7.63 -1.70 1.08
N VAL A 148 8.43 -1.45 2.09
CA VAL A 148 9.87 -1.27 1.98
C VAL A 148 10.54 -2.09 3.06
N THR A 149 11.63 -2.75 2.75
CA THR A 149 12.32 -3.60 3.73
C THR A 149 13.03 -2.81 4.80
N ASP A 150 13.55 -1.64 4.45
CA ASP A 150 14.36 -0.82 5.35
C ASP A 150 14.49 0.59 4.77
N LEU A 151 13.88 1.55 5.42
CA LEU A 151 14.00 2.96 5.04
C LEU A 151 15.36 3.57 5.39
N SER A 152 16.18 2.87 6.13
CA SER A 152 17.40 3.42 6.75
C SER A 152 18.69 2.95 6.11
N GLY A 153 18.61 2.17 5.07
CA GLY A 153 19.70 1.34 4.57
C GLY A 153 20.94 2.01 4.01
N ASN A 154 20.97 3.32 3.88
CA ASN A 154 22.12 4.02 3.30
C ASN A 154 22.91 4.88 4.30
N GLY A 155 22.64 4.76 5.57
CA GLY A 155 23.37 5.45 6.63
C GLY A 155 23.05 6.93 6.82
N LYS A 156 22.15 7.52 6.01
CA LYS A 156 21.73 8.91 6.19
C LYS A 156 20.60 9.06 7.20
N ASP A 157 19.70 8.06 7.27
CA ASP A 157 18.47 8.13 8.04
C ASP A 157 18.36 7.02 9.10
N GLY A 158 19.47 6.39 9.44
CA GLY A 158 19.58 5.30 10.40
C GLY A 158 20.43 4.14 9.88
N ALA A 159 20.56 3.07 10.67
CA ALA A 159 21.22 1.83 10.32
C ALA A 159 20.21 0.80 9.80
N PRO A 160 20.65 -0.33 9.25
CA PRO A 160 19.76 -1.40 8.82
C PRO A 160 18.82 -1.87 9.93
N ALA A 161 17.55 -1.94 9.63
CA ALA A 161 16.52 -2.64 10.40
C ALA A 161 16.50 -4.12 10.04
N LEU A 162 15.65 -4.90 10.70
CA LEU A 162 15.33 -6.25 10.25
C LEU A 162 14.34 -6.22 9.07
N ALA A 163 14.07 -7.39 8.47
CA ALA A 163 13.27 -7.47 7.26
C ALA A 163 11.81 -7.04 7.43
N GLY A 164 11.21 -6.54 6.36
CA GLY A 164 9.77 -6.58 6.10
C GLY A 164 9.43 -7.89 5.41
N THR A 165 8.54 -8.69 5.98
CA THR A 165 8.24 -10.03 5.44
C THR A 165 6.88 -10.57 5.90
N ARG A 166 6.34 -11.53 5.15
CA ARG A 166 5.06 -12.21 5.41
C ARG A 166 3.90 -11.22 5.50
N PHE A 167 3.73 -10.47 4.41
CA PHE A 167 2.59 -9.58 4.21
C PHE A 167 1.50 -10.31 3.43
N SER A 168 0.27 -10.24 3.92
CA SER A 168 -0.93 -10.76 3.27
C SER A 168 -1.95 -9.64 3.11
N ILE A 169 -2.24 -9.29 1.86
CA ILE A 169 -3.18 -8.22 1.51
C ILE A 169 -4.26 -8.84 0.64
N HIS A 170 -5.49 -8.91 1.14
CA HIS A 170 -6.58 -9.51 0.38
C HIS A 170 -7.95 -8.91 0.69
N ASP A 171 -8.85 -8.99 -0.26
CA ASP A 171 -10.20 -8.43 -0.15
C ASP A 171 -10.17 -6.96 0.25
N VAL A 172 -9.32 -6.18 -0.43
CA VAL A 172 -9.09 -4.76 -0.20
C VAL A 172 -9.52 -3.96 -1.44
N VAL A 173 -10.17 -2.84 -1.23
CA VAL A 173 -10.45 -1.86 -2.29
C VAL A 173 -9.58 -0.62 -2.08
N LEU A 174 -8.90 -0.21 -3.16
CA LEU A 174 -8.09 1.01 -3.21
C LEU A 174 -8.70 1.91 -4.30
N ASP A 175 -9.45 2.90 -3.88
CA ASP A 175 -10.31 3.72 -4.73
C ASP A 175 -9.79 5.14 -4.88
N ASP A 176 -10.00 5.77 -6.03
CA ASP A 176 -9.56 7.15 -6.36
C ASP A 176 -8.13 7.45 -5.88
N LEU A 177 -7.19 6.53 -6.19
CA LEU A 177 -5.77 6.79 -5.99
C LEU A 177 -5.29 7.74 -7.09
N ASN A 178 -5.15 9.03 -6.78
CA ASN A 178 -5.05 10.05 -7.81
C ASN A 178 -3.88 11.01 -7.54
N LYS A 179 -3.14 11.33 -8.61
CA LYS A 179 -2.02 12.27 -8.53
C LYS A 179 -2.42 13.70 -8.11
N LYS A 180 -3.72 14.06 -8.20
CA LYS A 180 -4.22 15.32 -7.65
C LYS A 180 -3.95 15.46 -6.15
N TYR A 181 -3.76 14.34 -5.44
CA TYR A 181 -3.48 14.31 -4.01
C TYR A 181 -1.99 14.35 -3.66
N VAL A 182 -1.08 14.17 -4.62
CA VAL A 182 0.37 14.17 -4.36
C VAL A 182 1.17 15.13 -5.23
N GLY A 183 0.58 15.65 -6.31
CA GLY A 183 1.30 16.44 -7.29
C GLY A 183 2.30 15.68 -8.17
N GLY A 184 2.41 14.37 -8.02
CA GLY A 184 3.34 13.49 -8.74
C GLY A 184 2.86 12.05 -8.83
N GLY A 185 3.72 11.15 -9.30
CA GLY A 185 3.37 9.76 -9.57
C GLY A 185 2.71 9.03 -8.40
N THR A 186 1.64 8.34 -8.71
CA THR A 186 0.90 7.49 -7.78
C THR A 186 1.04 6.04 -8.19
N ALA A 187 0.84 5.12 -7.27
CA ALA A 187 0.71 3.70 -7.56
C ALA A 187 -0.26 3.04 -6.59
N PHE A 188 -0.84 1.97 -7.02
CA PHE A 188 -1.56 1.05 -6.16
C PHE A 188 -0.63 0.54 -5.05
N MET A 189 0.62 0.21 -5.41
CA MET A 189 1.56 -0.40 -4.49
C MET A 189 3.01 -0.02 -4.80
N ILE A 190 3.81 0.20 -3.76
CA ILE A 190 5.28 0.22 -3.84
C ILE A 190 5.84 -1.02 -3.18
N MET A 191 6.74 -1.71 -3.88
CA MET A 191 7.56 -2.81 -3.36
C MET A 191 9.02 -2.47 -3.59
N ASN A 192 9.74 -2.17 -2.51
CA ASN A 192 11.13 -1.76 -2.58
C ASN A 192 11.97 -2.48 -1.52
N ALA A 193 13.10 -3.05 -1.93
CA ALA A 193 14.07 -3.65 -1.03
C ALA A 193 15.29 -2.73 -0.90
N TRP A 194 15.69 -2.43 0.30
CA TRP A 194 16.74 -1.48 0.59
C TRP A 194 17.63 -1.96 1.73
N PRO A 195 18.91 -1.87 1.66
CA PRO A 195 19.84 -2.53 0.74
C PRO A 195 20.33 -3.91 1.20
N LYS A 196 20.05 -4.36 2.43
CA LYS A 196 20.65 -5.59 2.99
C LYS A 196 19.66 -6.73 3.21
N ASN A 197 18.42 -6.41 3.54
CA ASN A 197 17.39 -7.39 3.86
C ASN A 197 16.32 -7.38 2.75
N PRO A 198 16.28 -8.37 1.86
CA PRO A 198 15.31 -8.37 0.78
C PRO A 198 13.88 -8.48 1.29
N LEU A 199 13.01 -7.64 0.76
CA LEU A 199 11.56 -7.77 0.93
C LEU A 199 11.11 -9.13 0.41
N ASN A 200 10.33 -9.86 1.18
CA ASN A 200 9.98 -11.23 0.81
C ASN A 200 8.63 -11.67 1.37
N THR A 201 8.12 -12.75 0.79
CA THR A 201 6.90 -13.41 1.22
C THR A 201 5.72 -12.43 1.28
N ILE A 202 5.35 -11.93 0.10
CA ILE A 202 4.26 -10.97 -0.07
C ILE A 202 3.14 -11.66 -0.84
N THR A 203 1.93 -11.63 -0.30
CA THR A 203 0.72 -12.07 -0.98
C THR A 203 -0.21 -10.89 -1.19
N VAL A 204 -0.59 -10.64 -2.45
CA VAL A 204 -1.60 -9.68 -2.85
C VAL A 204 -2.64 -10.44 -3.66
N ASN A 205 -3.80 -10.64 -3.08
CA ASN A 205 -4.81 -11.54 -3.63
C ASN A 205 -6.21 -10.95 -3.48
N HIS A 206 -7.05 -11.05 -4.49
CA HIS A 206 -8.38 -10.46 -4.46
C HIS A 206 -8.39 -8.98 -4.05
N VAL A 207 -7.57 -8.16 -4.70
CA VAL A 207 -7.57 -6.70 -4.52
C VAL A 207 -8.23 -6.04 -5.73
N THR A 208 -9.08 -5.05 -5.48
CA THR A 208 -9.61 -4.15 -6.52
C THR A 208 -8.98 -2.78 -6.35
N ALA A 209 -8.26 -2.28 -7.39
CA ALA A 209 -7.51 -1.04 -7.27
C ALA A 209 -7.66 -0.13 -8.50
N PHE A 210 -7.86 1.15 -8.25
CA PHE A 210 -7.99 2.19 -9.27
C PHE A 210 -6.93 3.28 -9.08
N PRO A 211 -5.65 2.98 -9.39
CA PRO A 211 -4.62 4.01 -9.48
C PRO A 211 -4.90 4.94 -10.67
N ASP A 212 -4.39 6.16 -10.60
CA ASP A 212 -4.49 7.17 -11.67
C ASP A 212 -4.05 6.57 -13.02
N PRO A 213 -4.92 6.54 -14.04
CA PRO A 213 -4.60 5.96 -15.34
C PRO A 213 -3.39 6.60 -16.04
N SER A 214 -3.00 7.80 -15.66
CA SER A 214 -1.83 8.49 -16.21
C SER A 214 -0.54 8.25 -15.41
N SER A 215 -0.58 7.37 -14.41
CA SER A 215 0.53 7.07 -13.51
C SER A 215 0.91 5.59 -13.54
N HIS A 216 1.13 4.97 -12.40
CA HIS A 216 1.70 3.63 -12.27
C HIS A 216 0.71 2.67 -11.58
N MET A 217 0.75 1.38 -11.95
CA MET A 217 0.11 0.32 -11.18
C MET A 217 0.98 -0.03 -9.98
N ILE A 218 2.22 -0.43 -10.23
CA ILE A 218 3.18 -0.83 -9.20
C ILE A 218 4.49 -0.08 -9.41
N ILE A 219 5.09 0.38 -8.32
CA ILE A 219 6.47 0.85 -8.31
C ILE A 219 7.32 -0.24 -7.65
N MET A 220 8.37 -0.68 -8.33
CA MET A 220 9.32 -1.67 -7.82
C MET A 220 10.71 -1.08 -7.77
N GLY A 221 11.49 -1.47 -6.77
CA GLY A 221 12.87 -1.09 -6.70
C GLY A 221 13.70 -2.04 -5.86
N ASN A 222 14.91 -2.19 -6.27
CA ASN A 222 16.03 -2.74 -5.54
C ASN A 222 17.28 -2.37 -6.34
N LEU A 223 18.33 -1.98 -5.66
CA LEU A 223 19.60 -1.74 -6.33
C LEU A 223 20.11 -3.05 -6.92
N SER A 224 20.58 -3.02 -8.15
CA SER A 224 21.03 -4.21 -8.90
C SER A 224 22.15 -5.01 -8.22
N GLN A 225 22.90 -4.39 -7.33
CA GLN A 225 23.95 -5.03 -6.52
C GLN A 225 23.42 -5.70 -5.24
N ASN A 226 22.16 -5.50 -4.87
CA ASN A 226 21.58 -6.08 -3.67
C ASN A 226 20.96 -7.45 -3.96
N ALA A 227 20.72 -8.23 -2.92
CA ALA A 227 19.98 -9.47 -3.03
C ALA A 227 18.55 -9.18 -3.56
N PRO A 228 18.09 -9.90 -4.60
CA PRO A 228 16.74 -9.73 -5.12
C PRO A 228 15.68 -10.05 -4.06
N MET A 229 14.53 -9.42 -4.19
CA MET A 229 13.33 -9.80 -3.46
C MET A 229 12.88 -11.22 -3.84
N TYR A 230 12.05 -11.88 -3.05
CA TYR A 230 11.54 -13.21 -3.36
C TYR A 230 10.16 -13.48 -2.72
N GLY A 231 9.46 -14.50 -3.24
CA GLY A 231 8.20 -14.96 -2.67
C GLY A 231 7.02 -14.02 -2.91
N LEU A 232 6.93 -13.37 -4.08
CA LEU A 232 5.75 -12.59 -4.45
C LEU A 232 4.64 -13.51 -4.97
N VAL A 233 3.44 -13.38 -4.42
CA VAL A 233 2.18 -13.91 -4.95
C VAL A 233 1.26 -12.73 -5.25
N PHE A 234 1.01 -12.48 -6.54
CA PHE A 234 0.11 -11.42 -7.00
C PHE A 234 -0.93 -12.04 -7.92
N THR A 235 -2.09 -12.38 -7.37
CA THR A 235 -3.09 -13.21 -8.05
C THR A 235 -4.51 -12.73 -7.78
N ASN A 236 -5.40 -13.01 -8.71
CA ASN A 236 -6.84 -12.78 -8.59
C ASN A 236 -7.26 -11.31 -8.41
N ASN A 237 -6.38 -10.37 -8.76
CA ASN A 237 -6.63 -8.95 -8.58
C ASN A 237 -7.35 -8.35 -9.79
N LEU A 238 -8.11 -7.27 -9.59
CA LEU A 238 -8.62 -6.38 -10.63
C LEU A 238 -7.98 -5.00 -10.43
N THR A 239 -7.17 -4.53 -11.38
CA THR A 239 -6.50 -3.23 -11.24
C THR A 239 -6.30 -2.52 -12.58
N VAL A 240 -6.46 -1.20 -12.57
CA VAL A 240 -6.03 -0.36 -13.68
C VAL A 240 -4.52 -0.37 -13.76
N THR A 241 -3.97 -0.55 -14.97
CA THR A 241 -2.53 -0.70 -15.17
C THR A 241 -1.77 0.64 -15.15
N GLY A 242 -2.44 1.74 -15.46
CA GLY A 242 -1.80 3.03 -15.64
C GLY A 242 -0.93 3.13 -16.90
N GLN A 243 -0.35 4.31 -17.12
CA GLN A 243 0.50 4.57 -18.30
C GLN A 243 1.85 3.84 -18.23
N TYR A 244 2.39 3.68 -17.02
CA TYR A 244 3.66 2.99 -16.74
C TYR A 244 3.40 1.90 -15.71
N PRO A 245 2.93 0.71 -16.15
CA PRO A 245 2.38 -0.32 -15.26
C PRO A 245 3.31 -0.76 -14.14
N VAL A 246 4.58 -0.99 -14.46
CA VAL A 246 5.62 -1.33 -13.48
C VAL A 246 6.74 -0.32 -13.62
N TRP A 247 6.82 0.60 -12.67
CA TRP A 247 7.79 1.70 -12.68
C TRP A 247 8.95 1.44 -11.73
N ASN A 248 10.10 2.01 -12.01
CA ASN A 248 11.27 1.86 -11.16
C ASN A 248 11.35 2.94 -10.06
N ALA A 249 11.77 2.52 -8.87
CA ALA A 249 11.96 3.41 -7.72
C ALA A 249 13.37 4.03 -7.66
N GLU A 250 14.38 3.37 -8.26
CA GLU A 250 15.80 3.67 -8.01
C GLU A 250 16.56 4.16 -9.27
N GLY A 251 15.82 4.57 -10.31
CA GLY A 251 16.43 5.03 -11.55
C GLY A 251 17.27 3.94 -12.26
N SER A 252 18.35 4.31 -12.91
CA SER A 252 19.16 3.42 -13.77
C SER A 252 19.85 2.26 -13.05
N THR A 253 19.90 2.29 -11.72
CA THR A 253 20.47 1.19 -10.91
C THR A 253 19.41 0.23 -10.39
N SER A 254 18.16 0.48 -10.68
CA SER A 254 17.04 -0.36 -10.24
C SER A 254 16.93 -1.65 -11.04
N CYS A 255 16.52 -2.71 -10.36
CA CYS A 255 16.12 -3.97 -11.01
C CYS A 255 14.95 -3.77 -11.99
N ALA A 256 14.11 -2.78 -11.78
CA ALA A 256 12.95 -2.45 -12.62
C ALA A 256 13.24 -1.38 -13.68
N PHE A 257 14.48 -0.99 -13.92
CA PHE A 257 14.83 0.15 -14.77
C PHE A 257 14.29 0.07 -16.21
N GLU A 258 14.13 -1.13 -16.76
CA GLU A 258 13.60 -1.29 -18.12
C GLU A 258 12.10 -0.99 -18.22
N ASP A 259 11.39 -0.85 -17.11
CA ASP A 259 9.95 -0.56 -17.01
C ASP A 259 9.03 -1.52 -17.81
N VAL A 260 9.55 -2.65 -18.28
CA VAL A 260 8.78 -3.70 -18.95
C VAL A 260 8.26 -4.68 -17.88
N PRO A 261 6.95 -4.87 -17.74
CA PRO A 261 6.37 -5.61 -16.63
C PRO A 261 7.02 -6.97 -16.35
N ILE A 262 7.08 -7.85 -17.36
CA ILE A 262 7.68 -9.18 -17.15
C ILE A 262 9.17 -9.11 -16.80
N THR A 263 9.92 -8.21 -17.42
CA THR A 263 11.35 -8.04 -17.17
C THR A 263 11.60 -7.49 -15.76
N SER A 264 10.85 -6.46 -15.36
CA SER A 264 10.96 -5.85 -14.05
C SER A 264 10.61 -6.84 -12.94
N ILE A 265 9.50 -7.56 -13.07
CA ILE A 265 9.10 -8.57 -12.09
C ILE A 265 10.17 -9.65 -11.96
N THR A 266 10.66 -10.19 -13.08
CA THR A 266 11.66 -11.27 -13.10
C THR A 266 13.02 -10.84 -12.54
N LYS A 267 13.44 -9.60 -12.78
CA LYS A 267 14.71 -9.07 -12.28
C LYS A 267 14.63 -8.70 -10.79
N CYS A 268 13.47 -8.19 -10.34
CA CYS A 268 13.29 -7.77 -8.95
C CYS A 268 12.99 -8.93 -8.00
N PHE A 269 12.34 -9.99 -8.48
CA PHE A 269 11.94 -11.15 -7.67
C PHE A 269 12.53 -12.45 -8.21
N THR A 270 13.31 -13.16 -7.40
CA THR A 270 13.86 -14.48 -7.77
C THR A 270 12.81 -15.59 -7.74
N SER A 271 11.72 -15.41 -6.98
CA SER A 271 10.57 -16.30 -7.02
C SER A 271 9.29 -15.49 -6.95
N TYR A 272 8.37 -15.77 -7.88
CA TYR A 272 7.08 -15.09 -7.94
C TYR A 272 6.00 -15.93 -8.60
N THR A 273 4.76 -15.66 -8.25
CA THR A 273 3.55 -16.01 -8.97
C THR A 273 2.81 -14.70 -9.29
N PHE A 274 2.69 -14.39 -10.58
CA PHE A 274 1.97 -13.20 -11.05
C PHE A 274 1.03 -13.64 -12.16
N GLY A 275 -0.22 -13.91 -11.83
CA GLY A 275 -1.18 -14.48 -12.77
C GLY A 275 -2.62 -14.44 -12.27
N ASN A 276 -3.53 -14.79 -13.14
CA ASN A 276 -4.98 -14.71 -12.88
C ASN A 276 -5.47 -13.32 -12.43
N ASN A 277 -4.81 -12.25 -12.90
CA ASN A 277 -5.25 -10.89 -12.65
C ASN A 277 -6.01 -10.34 -13.85
N GLY A 278 -6.99 -9.49 -13.60
CA GLY A 278 -7.59 -8.62 -14.59
C GLY A 278 -6.84 -7.28 -14.61
N LEU A 279 -5.95 -7.12 -15.60
CA LEU A 279 -5.10 -5.95 -15.80
C LEU A 279 -5.81 -5.01 -16.77
N ILE A 280 -6.51 -4.02 -16.21
CA ILE A 280 -7.49 -3.19 -16.92
C ILE A 280 -6.78 -2.09 -17.70
N THR A 281 -7.20 -1.86 -18.96
CA THR A 281 -6.69 -0.82 -19.87
C THR A 281 -5.17 -0.85 -20.04
N PRO A 282 -4.58 -2.00 -20.45
CA PRO A 282 -3.14 -2.06 -20.65
C PRO A 282 -2.72 -1.07 -21.75
N PRO A 283 -1.69 -0.26 -21.52
CA PRO A 283 -1.25 0.69 -22.55
C PRO A 283 -0.68 -0.04 -23.77
N PRO A 284 -0.81 0.50 -24.98
CA PRO A 284 -0.33 -0.15 -26.20
C PRO A 284 1.16 -0.53 -26.19
N ALA A 285 1.98 0.20 -25.44
CA ALA A 285 3.40 -0.08 -25.27
C ALA A 285 3.67 -1.38 -24.50
N PHE A 286 2.71 -1.86 -23.71
CA PHE A 286 2.82 -3.05 -22.89
C PHE A 286 1.69 -4.05 -23.18
N PRO A 287 1.66 -4.62 -24.39
CA PRO A 287 0.68 -5.64 -24.78
C PRO A 287 0.81 -6.90 -23.90
N PRO A 288 -0.15 -7.84 -23.94
CA PRO A 288 -0.13 -9.07 -23.14
C PRO A 288 1.20 -9.84 -23.15
N SER A 289 1.93 -9.81 -24.27
CA SER A 289 3.24 -10.45 -24.39
C SER A 289 4.37 -9.84 -23.55
N LYS A 290 4.14 -8.66 -22.98
CA LYS A 290 5.08 -7.97 -22.07
C LYS A 290 4.80 -8.24 -20.59
N TRP A 291 3.86 -9.11 -20.30
CA TRP A 291 3.45 -9.48 -18.94
C TRP A 291 3.74 -10.96 -18.66
N PRO A 292 3.82 -11.35 -17.37
CA PRO A 292 3.77 -12.77 -17.04
C PRO A 292 2.51 -13.43 -17.61
N SER A 293 2.60 -14.72 -17.93
CA SER A 293 1.48 -15.48 -18.50
C SER A 293 0.28 -15.57 -17.54
N ASN A 294 -0.86 -16.03 -18.08
CA ASN A 294 -2.08 -16.31 -17.33
C ASN A 294 -2.72 -15.06 -16.67
N ASN A 295 -2.58 -13.89 -17.26
CA ASN A 295 -3.35 -12.71 -16.90
C ASN A 295 -4.42 -12.39 -17.95
N MET A 296 -5.44 -11.67 -17.57
CA MET A 296 -6.54 -11.20 -18.41
C MET A 296 -6.41 -9.70 -18.62
N PHE A 297 -6.76 -9.21 -19.80
CA PHE A 297 -6.49 -7.84 -20.23
C PHE A 297 -7.77 -7.17 -20.77
N PRO A 298 -8.72 -6.80 -19.90
CA PRO A 298 -9.86 -5.99 -20.32
C PRO A 298 -9.38 -4.67 -20.93
N GLN A 299 -9.82 -4.39 -22.15
CA GLN A 299 -9.35 -3.22 -22.91
C GLN A 299 -9.96 -1.91 -22.40
N THR A 300 -11.13 -2.02 -21.82
CA THR A 300 -11.85 -0.90 -21.20
C THR A 300 -12.37 -1.31 -19.82
N ILE A 301 -12.70 -0.31 -19.01
CA ILE A 301 -13.30 -0.56 -17.71
C ILE A 301 -14.67 -1.25 -17.83
N ASN A 302 -15.40 -0.98 -18.92
CA ASN A 302 -16.72 -1.57 -19.16
C ASN A 302 -16.61 -3.07 -19.45
N ASP A 303 -15.51 -3.55 -19.98
CA ASP A 303 -15.28 -4.98 -20.24
C ASP A 303 -15.20 -5.80 -18.94
N VAL A 304 -14.96 -5.14 -17.80
CA VAL A 304 -14.94 -5.81 -16.50
C VAL A 304 -16.34 -6.16 -16.02
N GLY A 305 -17.32 -5.32 -16.29
CA GLY A 305 -18.69 -5.54 -15.88
C GLY A 305 -18.92 -5.31 -14.39
N PHE A 306 -18.40 -4.20 -13.84
CA PHE A 306 -18.80 -3.73 -12.51
C PHE A 306 -20.25 -3.29 -12.48
N THR A 307 -20.93 -3.47 -11.36
CA THR A 307 -22.30 -2.99 -11.14
C THR A 307 -22.38 -1.48 -11.31
N ASN A 308 -21.43 -0.74 -10.77
CA ASN A 308 -21.26 0.69 -11.00
C ASN A 308 -19.80 1.09 -10.78
N TYR A 309 -19.09 1.42 -11.84
CA TYR A 309 -17.70 1.84 -11.73
C TYR A 309 -17.52 3.25 -11.11
N ASN A 310 -18.47 4.14 -11.39
CA ASN A 310 -18.47 5.54 -10.91
C ASN A 310 -17.11 6.26 -11.06
N ASN A 311 -16.42 6.04 -12.17
CA ASN A 311 -15.07 6.59 -12.45
C ASN A 311 -13.99 6.20 -11.43
N GLY A 312 -14.14 5.06 -10.73
CA GLY A 312 -13.20 4.59 -9.70
C GLY A 312 -13.21 5.49 -8.47
N ASN A 313 -14.38 6.00 -8.11
CA ASN A 313 -14.57 6.90 -6.96
C ASN A 313 -15.94 6.63 -6.32
N GLY A 314 -15.97 5.85 -5.24
CA GLY A 314 -17.18 5.50 -4.53
C GLY A 314 -18.16 4.66 -5.36
N GLY A 315 -17.67 3.75 -6.18
CA GLY A 315 -18.47 2.85 -6.99
C GLY A 315 -18.97 1.62 -6.24
N ASN A 316 -19.86 0.86 -6.91
CA ASN A 316 -20.16 -0.51 -6.54
C ASN A 316 -19.37 -1.45 -7.46
N TYR A 317 -18.28 -1.97 -6.95
CA TYR A 317 -17.33 -2.80 -7.70
C TYR A 317 -17.67 -4.29 -7.71
N GLU A 318 -18.86 -4.67 -7.23
CA GLU A 318 -19.38 -6.02 -7.41
C GLU A 318 -19.54 -6.33 -8.91
N LEU A 319 -19.13 -7.52 -9.32
CA LEU A 319 -19.25 -7.93 -10.71
C LEU A 319 -20.69 -8.31 -11.06
N LEU A 320 -21.18 -7.80 -12.16
CA LEU A 320 -22.45 -8.24 -12.75
C LEU A 320 -22.44 -9.74 -13.01
N SER A 321 -23.61 -10.38 -12.98
CA SER A 321 -23.74 -11.82 -13.30
C SER A 321 -23.23 -12.18 -14.71
N SER A 322 -23.23 -11.22 -15.61
CA SER A 322 -22.71 -11.35 -16.99
C SER A 322 -21.22 -11.08 -17.11
N SER A 323 -20.53 -10.67 -16.05
CA SER A 323 -19.10 -10.37 -16.10
C SER A 323 -18.29 -11.61 -16.49
N PRO A 324 -17.33 -11.48 -17.44
CA PRO A 324 -16.46 -12.58 -17.80
C PRO A 324 -15.42 -12.92 -16.70
N TYR A 325 -15.36 -12.13 -15.64
CA TYR A 325 -14.40 -12.27 -14.54
C TYR A 325 -15.00 -12.92 -13.30
N LYS A 326 -16.29 -13.28 -13.33
CA LYS A 326 -16.92 -14.09 -12.29
C LYS A 326 -16.35 -15.50 -12.27
N ASN A 327 -16.06 -16.00 -11.07
CA ASN A 327 -15.50 -17.35 -10.83
C ASN A 327 -14.21 -17.61 -11.62
N LYS A 328 -13.39 -16.57 -11.87
CA LYS A 328 -12.11 -16.69 -12.59
C LYS A 328 -10.90 -16.70 -11.69
N GLY A 329 -11.09 -16.53 -10.39
CA GLY A 329 -10.01 -16.70 -9.42
C GLY A 329 -9.46 -18.13 -9.41
N THR A 330 -8.22 -18.27 -8.97
CA THR A 330 -7.56 -19.59 -8.83
C THR A 330 -8.24 -20.47 -7.78
N ASP A 331 -9.03 -19.87 -6.93
CA ASP A 331 -9.85 -20.50 -5.88
C ASP A 331 -11.34 -20.66 -6.27
N GLY A 332 -11.68 -20.30 -7.51
CA GLY A 332 -13.05 -20.37 -8.02
C GLY A 332 -13.95 -19.19 -7.64
N LYS A 333 -13.42 -18.17 -6.99
CA LYS A 333 -14.13 -16.93 -6.68
C LYS A 333 -14.05 -15.92 -7.83
N ASP A 334 -14.75 -14.81 -7.69
CA ASP A 334 -14.66 -13.67 -8.61
C ASP A 334 -13.26 -13.05 -8.56
N LEU A 335 -12.82 -12.41 -9.64
CA LEU A 335 -11.62 -11.58 -9.58
C LEU A 335 -11.90 -10.28 -8.83
N GLY A 336 -10.84 -9.73 -8.22
CA GLY A 336 -10.94 -8.56 -7.36
C GLY A 336 -11.43 -8.88 -5.96
N ALA A 337 -11.68 -7.86 -5.17
CA ALA A 337 -12.11 -7.98 -3.78
C ALA A 337 -13.51 -8.59 -3.66
N ASP A 338 -13.74 -9.33 -2.59
CA ASP A 338 -15.08 -9.73 -2.15
C ASP A 338 -15.86 -8.49 -1.67
N ILE A 339 -16.54 -7.82 -2.59
CA ILE A 339 -17.26 -6.58 -2.31
C ILE A 339 -18.43 -6.80 -1.35
N VAL A 340 -19.08 -7.95 -1.43
CA VAL A 340 -20.19 -8.28 -0.52
C VAL A 340 -19.66 -8.44 0.91
N GLY A 341 -18.61 -9.21 1.08
CA GLY A 341 -17.93 -9.39 2.38
C GLY A 341 -17.37 -8.07 2.92
N LEU A 342 -16.74 -7.24 2.07
CA LEU A 342 -16.24 -5.92 2.42
C LEU A 342 -17.36 -5.00 2.94
N ASN A 343 -18.47 -4.90 2.20
CA ASN A 343 -19.61 -4.07 2.60
C ASN A 343 -20.23 -4.55 3.93
N GLN A 344 -20.28 -5.85 4.15
CA GLN A 344 -20.75 -6.40 5.43
C GLN A 344 -19.78 -6.06 6.58
N ALA A 345 -18.49 -6.18 6.34
CA ALA A 345 -17.47 -5.85 7.34
C ALA A 345 -17.48 -4.36 7.72
N LEU A 346 -17.74 -3.47 6.74
CA LEU A 346 -17.77 -2.02 6.95
C LEU A 346 -19.14 -1.48 7.40
N ALA A 347 -20.17 -2.32 7.52
CA ALA A 347 -21.56 -1.86 7.73
C ALA A 347 -21.78 -1.02 9.00
N ASN A 348 -20.89 -1.11 9.98
CA ASN A 348 -20.96 -0.36 11.25
C ASN A 348 -19.78 0.59 11.45
N VAL A 349 -18.99 0.82 10.42
CA VAL A 349 -17.88 1.79 10.46
C VAL A 349 -18.44 3.15 10.06
N GLU A 350 -18.46 4.13 11.01
CA GLU A 350 -19.00 5.48 10.82
C GLU A 350 -17.89 6.49 10.51
#